data_bfe826d8b4db551e3e16ae33879c413c
#
_entry.id   bfe826d8b4db551e3e16ae33879c413c
#
_cell.length_a   1.000
_cell.length_b   1.000
_cell.length_c   1.000
_cell.angle_alpha   90.00
_cell.angle_beta   90.00
_cell.angle_gamma   90.00
#
_symmetry.space_group_name_H-M   'P 1'
#
loop_
_entity.id
_entity.type
_entity.pdbx_description
1 polymer ?
#
loop_
_entity_poly.entity_id
_entity_poly.type
_entity_poly.pdbx_seq_one_letter_code
_entity_poly.pdbx_strand_id
1 'polypeptide(L)'
;MLNFEIRYTKALVILCILAVIFIGLSFVLPIEYSYENHFLENLEVVILFLGIVICIGKIRDFILYDSIKFYVASIIIYILMIGRELSWGRVFYPIGMDKNGEHIFVKVHELWYGSVVYPIVGILILIALILLVVYFYQSRRQGIYWHIPLGEFLFFIVTSILSQCVFDRGLVQFGNYNQLLEESCEIIAYIALVCCTYDISFKRRYIHIRY
;
A
#
# COMPACT_ATOMS: atom_id res chain seq x y z
N MET A 1 20.05 4.19 -12.79
CA MET A 1 19.04 4.01 -13.85
C MET A 1 17.93 3.12 -13.33
N LEU A 2 16.68 3.44 -13.66
CA LEU A 2 15.56 2.55 -13.40
C LEU A 2 15.62 1.41 -14.43
N ASN A 3 15.60 0.19 -13.96
CA ASN A 3 15.54 -1.00 -14.81
C ASN A 3 14.27 -1.76 -14.43
N PHE A 4 13.29 -1.75 -15.32
CA PHE A 4 12.06 -2.50 -15.13
C PHE A 4 12.28 -3.91 -15.66
N GLU A 5 12.26 -4.89 -14.77
CA GLU A 5 12.39 -6.29 -15.16
C GLU A 5 11.00 -6.93 -15.21
N ILE A 6 10.65 -7.44 -16.39
CA ILE A 6 9.50 -8.35 -16.51
C ILE A 6 10.01 -9.73 -16.10
N ARG A 7 9.80 -10.08 -14.84
CA ARG A 7 10.04 -11.44 -14.36
C ARG A 7 8.69 -12.08 -14.05
N TYR A 8 8.52 -13.30 -14.47
CA TYR A 8 7.47 -14.16 -13.95
C TYR A 8 7.91 -14.63 -12.56
N THR A 9 7.57 -13.83 -11.55
CA THR A 9 7.86 -14.17 -10.16
C THR A 9 6.80 -15.13 -9.63
N LYS A 10 7.16 -15.94 -8.63
CA LYS A 10 6.16 -16.75 -7.92
C LYS A 10 5.10 -15.85 -7.27
N ALA A 11 5.50 -14.65 -6.84
CA ALA A 11 4.61 -13.65 -6.26
C ALA A 11 3.51 -13.23 -7.26
N LEU A 12 3.85 -12.99 -8.53
CA LEU A 12 2.86 -12.62 -9.55
C LEU A 12 1.81 -13.73 -9.75
N VAL A 13 2.22 -15.00 -9.77
CA VAL A 13 1.28 -16.13 -9.88
C VAL A 13 0.35 -16.18 -8.66
N ILE A 14 0.90 -16.02 -7.47
CA ILE A 14 0.13 -15.97 -6.22
C ILE A 14 -0.85 -14.79 -6.25
N LEU A 15 -0.43 -13.60 -6.70
CA LEU A 15 -1.30 -12.43 -6.85
C LEU A 15 -2.47 -12.69 -7.80
N CYS A 16 -2.23 -13.34 -8.95
CA CYS A 16 -3.30 -13.70 -9.88
C CYS A 16 -4.30 -14.67 -9.24
N ILE A 17 -3.83 -15.66 -8.49
CA ILE A 17 -4.69 -16.61 -7.78
C ILE A 17 -5.50 -15.88 -6.70
N LEU A 18 -4.85 -15.05 -5.88
CA LEU A 18 -5.52 -14.27 -4.84
C LEU A 18 -6.55 -13.31 -5.43
N ALA A 19 -6.25 -12.66 -6.57
CA ALA A 19 -7.20 -11.79 -7.24
C ALA A 19 -8.49 -12.54 -7.63
N VAL A 20 -8.37 -13.72 -8.21
CA VAL A 20 -9.53 -14.56 -8.55
C VAL A 20 -10.31 -14.95 -7.30
N ILE A 21 -9.61 -15.30 -6.21
CA ILE A 21 -10.25 -15.70 -4.95
C ILE A 21 -10.99 -14.50 -4.32
N PHE A 22 -10.34 -13.33 -4.15
CA PHE A 22 -10.95 -12.17 -3.51
C PHE A 22 -12.10 -11.60 -4.32
N ILE A 23 -11.95 -11.49 -5.65
CA ILE A 23 -13.06 -11.07 -6.53
C ILE A 23 -14.22 -12.07 -6.47
N GLY A 24 -13.94 -13.38 -6.44
CA GLY A 24 -14.97 -14.40 -6.28
C GLY A 24 -15.67 -14.30 -4.92
N LEU A 25 -14.93 -14.07 -3.84
CA LEU A 25 -15.47 -13.90 -2.49
C LEU A 25 -16.37 -12.67 -2.37
N SER A 26 -16.10 -11.59 -3.11
CA SER A 26 -16.93 -10.38 -3.11
C SER A 26 -18.39 -10.64 -3.49
N PHE A 27 -18.68 -11.71 -4.23
CA PHE A 27 -20.05 -12.08 -4.60
C PHE A 27 -20.73 -13.04 -3.62
N VAL A 28 -20.01 -13.50 -2.60
CA VAL A 28 -20.50 -14.50 -1.64
C VAL A 28 -20.51 -13.97 -0.21
N LEU A 29 -19.58 -13.05 0.10
CA LEU A 29 -19.46 -12.49 1.44
C LEU A 29 -20.66 -11.58 1.78
N PRO A 30 -21.12 -11.57 3.04
CA PRO A 30 -22.04 -10.57 3.54
C PRO A 30 -21.45 -9.17 3.44
N ILE A 31 -22.27 -8.18 3.07
CA ILE A 31 -21.84 -6.78 2.90
C ILE A 31 -21.23 -6.19 4.17
N GLU A 32 -21.61 -6.68 5.34
CA GLU A 32 -21.12 -6.24 6.65
C GLU A 32 -19.59 -6.36 6.78
N TYR A 33 -18.96 -7.26 6.01
CA TYR A 33 -17.50 -7.43 6.01
C TYR A 33 -16.75 -6.24 5.38
N SER A 34 -17.41 -5.45 4.53
CA SER A 34 -16.86 -4.26 3.89
C SER A 34 -17.22 -2.95 4.59
N TYR A 35 -17.96 -2.98 5.71
CA TYR A 35 -18.25 -1.78 6.48
C TYR A 35 -16.98 -1.22 7.14
N GLU A 36 -16.98 0.08 7.42
CA GLU A 36 -15.86 0.78 8.05
C GLU A 36 -15.48 0.11 9.39
N ASN A 37 -14.18 -0.13 9.58
CA ASN A 37 -13.57 -0.82 10.72
C ASN A 37 -14.03 -2.29 10.89
N HIS A 38 -14.46 -2.93 9.80
CA HIS A 38 -14.81 -4.35 9.80
C HIS A 38 -13.64 -5.22 9.29
N PHE A 39 -13.97 -6.46 8.88
CA PHE A 39 -12.95 -7.49 8.63
C PHE A 39 -12.00 -7.15 7.49
N LEU A 40 -12.51 -6.62 6.36
CA LEU A 40 -11.67 -6.37 5.18
C LEU A 40 -10.69 -5.22 5.44
N GLU A 41 -11.14 -4.08 5.96
CA GLU A 41 -10.25 -2.96 6.34
C GLU A 41 -9.19 -3.38 7.38
N ASN A 42 -9.58 -4.19 8.39
CA ASN A 42 -8.63 -4.69 9.36
C ASN A 42 -7.59 -5.63 8.73
N LEU A 43 -7.99 -6.43 7.72
CA LEU A 43 -7.08 -7.27 6.96
C LEU A 43 -6.08 -6.42 6.17
N GLU A 44 -6.51 -5.31 5.59
CA GLU A 44 -5.66 -4.33 4.90
C GLU A 44 -4.60 -3.75 5.81
N VAL A 45 -5.01 -3.33 7.02
CA VAL A 45 -4.07 -2.84 8.05
C VAL A 45 -3.00 -3.90 8.38
N VAL A 46 -3.39 -5.17 8.52
CA VAL A 46 -2.43 -6.26 8.77
C VAL A 46 -1.46 -6.43 7.60
N ILE A 47 -1.95 -6.40 6.36
CA ILE A 47 -1.11 -6.51 5.16
C ILE A 47 -0.10 -5.34 5.08
N LEU A 48 -0.57 -4.12 5.29
CA LEU A 48 0.29 -2.93 5.30
C LEU A 48 1.33 -2.99 6.43
N PHE A 49 0.96 -3.50 7.61
CA PHE A 49 1.89 -3.71 8.71
C PHE A 49 2.97 -4.74 8.36
N LEU A 50 2.63 -5.82 7.65
CA LEU A 50 3.61 -6.77 7.11
C LEU A 50 4.60 -6.07 6.17
N GLY A 51 4.16 -5.10 5.37
CA GLY A 51 5.04 -4.26 4.56
C GLY A 51 6.07 -3.50 5.38
N ILE A 52 5.67 -2.94 6.54
CA ILE A 52 6.60 -2.30 7.50
C ILE A 52 7.63 -3.31 8.02
N VAL A 53 7.18 -4.49 8.45
CA VAL A 53 8.07 -5.54 8.96
C VAL A 53 9.09 -5.96 7.91
N ILE A 54 8.68 -6.11 6.66
CA ILE A 54 9.58 -6.41 5.53
C ILE A 54 10.61 -5.28 5.34
N CYS A 55 10.19 -4.02 5.37
CA CYS A 55 11.10 -2.88 5.25
C CYS A 55 12.14 -2.87 6.37
N ILE A 56 11.73 -3.11 7.62
CA ILE A 56 12.63 -3.20 8.78
C ILE A 56 13.62 -4.36 8.60
N GLY A 57 13.15 -5.54 8.16
CA GLY A 57 14.00 -6.69 7.84
C GLY A 57 15.04 -6.32 6.77
N LYS A 58 14.60 -5.68 5.69
CA LYS A 58 15.49 -5.22 4.62
C LYS A 58 16.52 -4.20 5.10
N ILE A 59 16.18 -3.28 5.97
CA ILE A 59 17.12 -2.33 6.59
C ILE A 59 18.18 -3.08 7.41
N ARG A 60 17.77 -4.11 8.13
CA ARG A 60 18.64 -4.89 9.00
C ARG A 60 19.64 -5.76 8.23
N ASP A 61 19.20 -6.32 7.09
CA ASP A 61 20.01 -7.25 6.26
C ASP A 61 20.94 -6.51 5.28
N PHE A 62 20.89 -5.17 5.21
CA PHE A 62 21.54 -4.45 4.11
C PHE A 62 23.01 -4.11 4.33
N ILE A 63 23.82 -4.62 3.39
CA ILE A 63 25.22 -4.27 3.13
C ILE A 63 25.36 -2.87 2.48
N LEU A 64 24.33 -2.37 1.82
CA LEU A 64 24.34 -1.06 1.14
C LEU A 64 23.60 -0.01 1.99
N TYR A 65 24.35 0.75 2.76
CA TYR A 65 23.85 1.85 3.62
C TYR A 65 22.92 2.84 2.90
N ASP A 66 23.10 3.01 1.61
CA ASP A 66 22.34 3.97 0.80
C ASP A 66 20.86 3.59 0.60
N SER A 67 20.51 2.30 0.60
CA SER A 67 19.13 1.83 0.39
C SER A 67 18.22 2.05 1.61
N ILE A 68 18.77 2.35 2.79
CA ILE A 68 18.01 2.63 4.00
C ILE A 68 17.00 3.76 3.78
N LYS A 69 17.38 4.81 3.05
CA LYS A 69 16.48 5.95 2.74
C LYS A 69 15.22 5.53 2.00
N PHE A 70 15.36 4.60 1.06
CA PHE A 70 14.21 4.05 0.34
C PHE A 70 13.27 3.30 1.28
N TYR A 71 13.79 2.40 2.11
CA TYR A 71 12.95 1.63 3.03
C TYR A 71 12.34 2.47 4.15
N VAL A 72 13.06 3.49 4.65
CA VAL A 72 12.48 4.46 5.59
C VAL A 72 11.34 5.24 4.96
N ALA A 73 11.50 5.71 3.71
CA ALA A 73 10.41 6.35 2.99
C ALA A 73 9.22 5.40 2.78
N SER A 74 9.49 4.13 2.44
CA SER A 74 8.44 3.11 2.31
C SER A 74 7.70 2.86 3.62
N ILE A 75 8.40 2.81 4.76
CA ILE A 75 7.77 2.69 6.08
C ILE A 75 6.83 3.87 6.34
N ILE A 76 7.26 5.11 6.03
CA ILE A 76 6.41 6.29 6.19
C ILE A 76 5.15 6.16 5.32
N ILE A 77 5.29 5.71 4.07
CA ILE A 77 4.16 5.49 3.16
C ILE A 77 3.20 4.44 3.73
N TYR A 78 3.71 3.29 4.22
CA TYR A 78 2.87 2.28 4.85
C TYR A 78 2.13 2.80 6.08
N ILE A 79 2.80 3.59 6.94
CA ILE A 79 2.16 4.22 8.10
C ILE A 79 1.03 5.17 7.67
N LEU A 80 1.25 5.96 6.60
CA LEU A 80 0.23 6.85 6.06
C LEU A 80 -0.96 6.07 5.50
N MET A 81 -0.71 4.95 4.82
CA MET A 81 -1.77 4.07 4.31
C MET A 81 -2.57 3.43 5.46
N ILE A 82 -1.90 2.91 6.50
CA ILE A 82 -2.57 2.41 7.70
C ILE A 82 -3.42 3.51 8.37
N GLY A 83 -2.88 4.74 8.46
CA GLY A 83 -3.62 5.88 8.99
C GLY A 83 -4.89 6.18 8.17
N ARG A 84 -4.84 6.02 6.85
CA ARG A 84 -6.00 6.16 5.96
C ARG A 84 -7.05 5.09 6.26
N GLU A 85 -6.66 3.82 6.32
CA GLU A 85 -7.59 2.70 6.58
C GLU A 85 -8.25 2.82 7.96
N LEU A 86 -7.50 3.25 8.96
CA LEU A 86 -8.04 3.53 10.28
C LEU A 86 -8.73 4.92 10.36
N SER A 87 -9.00 5.56 9.22
CA SER A 87 -9.60 6.89 9.14
C SER A 87 -8.99 7.87 10.14
N TRP A 88 -7.65 7.83 10.29
CA TRP A 88 -6.86 8.63 11.23
C TRP A 88 -7.28 8.47 12.68
N GLY A 89 -7.78 7.30 13.05
CA GLY A 89 -8.18 6.94 14.41
C GLY A 89 -9.64 7.27 14.74
N ARG A 90 -10.42 7.85 13.82
CA ARG A 90 -11.84 8.12 14.08
C ARG A 90 -12.66 6.85 14.33
N VAL A 91 -12.24 5.72 13.76
CA VAL A 91 -12.87 4.41 13.94
C VAL A 91 -12.93 3.94 15.40
N PHE A 92 -12.15 4.55 16.29
CA PHE A 92 -12.19 4.28 17.73
C PHE A 92 -13.22 5.11 18.50
N TYR A 93 -13.98 6.00 17.81
CA TYR A 93 -14.95 6.90 18.40
C TYR A 93 -16.34 6.74 17.74
N PRO A 94 -17.02 5.59 17.93
CA PRO A 94 -18.37 5.39 17.39
C PRO A 94 -19.38 6.27 18.13
N ILE A 95 -20.32 6.89 17.38
CA ILE A 95 -21.39 7.74 17.92
C ILE A 95 -22.73 7.01 17.92
N GLY A 96 -22.91 6.04 17.01
CA GLY A 96 -24.17 5.30 16.85
C GLY A 96 -24.09 4.27 15.74
N MET A 97 -25.25 3.78 15.35
CA MET A 97 -25.40 2.89 14.18
C MET A 97 -26.44 3.47 13.24
N ASP A 98 -26.26 3.28 11.96
CA ASP A 98 -27.24 3.60 10.93
C ASP A 98 -28.34 2.52 10.86
N LYS A 99 -29.29 2.70 9.91
CA LYS A 99 -30.41 1.74 9.70
C LYS A 99 -29.94 0.38 9.16
N ASN A 100 -28.73 0.31 8.59
CA ASN A 100 -28.15 -0.90 8.00
C ASN A 100 -27.25 -1.63 9.01
N GLY A 101 -27.07 -1.09 10.24
CA GLY A 101 -26.19 -1.65 11.26
C GLY A 101 -24.73 -1.21 11.12
N GLU A 102 -24.42 -0.28 10.22
CA GLU A 102 -23.10 0.29 10.06
C GLU A 102 -22.82 1.32 11.17
N HIS A 103 -21.59 1.29 11.71
CA HIS A 103 -21.17 2.24 12.75
C HIS A 103 -20.99 3.64 12.16
N ILE A 104 -21.58 4.62 12.83
CA ILE A 104 -21.36 6.05 12.53
C ILE A 104 -20.25 6.55 13.45
N PHE A 105 -19.22 7.16 12.88
CA PHE A 105 -18.06 7.65 13.63
C PHE A 105 -18.00 9.18 13.66
N VAL A 106 -17.34 9.72 14.70
CA VAL A 106 -17.03 11.15 14.83
C VAL A 106 -16.20 11.60 13.63
N LYS A 107 -16.40 12.80 13.12
CA LYS A 107 -15.54 13.35 12.06
C LYS A 107 -14.15 13.67 12.61
N VAL A 108 -13.10 13.44 11.80
CA VAL A 108 -11.71 13.65 12.22
C VAL A 108 -11.49 15.04 12.83
N HIS A 109 -12.07 16.09 12.25
CA HIS A 109 -11.87 17.47 12.74
C HIS A 109 -12.56 17.77 14.08
N GLU A 110 -13.50 16.94 14.52
CA GLU A 110 -14.18 17.03 15.81
C GLU A 110 -13.40 16.35 16.95
N LEU A 111 -12.38 15.56 16.59
CA LEU A 111 -11.49 14.93 17.57
C LEU A 111 -10.54 15.96 18.15
N TRP A 112 -10.15 15.80 19.40
CA TRP A 112 -9.26 16.73 20.11
C TRP A 112 -7.88 16.92 19.42
N TYR A 113 -7.43 15.94 18.65
CA TYR A 113 -6.20 16.00 17.84
C TYR A 113 -6.46 16.27 16.35
N GLY A 114 -7.72 16.37 15.95
CA GLY A 114 -8.12 16.41 14.52
C GLY A 114 -7.50 17.56 13.72
N SER A 115 -7.27 18.71 14.36
CA SER A 115 -6.66 19.89 13.72
C SER A 115 -5.21 19.67 13.31
N VAL A 116 -4.48 18.75 13.95
CA VAL A 116 -3.06 18.49 13.66
C VAL A 116 -2.84 17.30 12.74
N VAL A 117 -3.85 16.48 12.49
CA VAL A 117 -3.75 15.27 11.66
C VAL A 117 -3.25 15.60 10.25
N TYR A 118 -3.98 16.45 9.53
CA TYR A 118 -3.63 16.76 8.13
C TYR A 118 -2.29 17.51 7.98
N PRO A 119 -1.93 18.47 8.85
CA PRO A 119 -0.56 19.02 8.87
C PRO A 119 0.53 17.96 9.06
N ILE A 120 0.35 17.02 10.00
CA ILE A 120 1.31 15.93 10.23
C ILE A 120 1.40 15.02 9.00
N VAL A 121 0.27 14.64 8.42
CA VAL A 121 0.22 13.85 7.17
C VAL A 121 0.99 14.56 6.05
N GLY A 122 0.76 15.86 5.85
CA GLY A 122 1.47 16.65 4.86
C GLY A 122 2.98 16.68 5.07
N ILE A 123 3.42 16.82 6.32
CA ILE A 123 4.85 16.78 6.67
C ILE A 123 5.44 15.39 6.40
N LEU A 124 4.75 14.31 6.77
CA LEU A 124 5.23 12.94 6.52
C LEU A 124 5.32 12.64 5.03
N ILE A 125 4.34 13.06 4.22
CA ILE A 125 4.40 12.94 2.76
C ILE A 125 5.64 13.68 2.22
N LEU A 126 5.87 14.91 2.67
CA LEU A 126 7.00 15.70 2.23
C LEU A 126 8.34 15.03 2.59
N ILE A 127 8.46 14.49 3.82
CA ILE A 127 9.65 13.77 4.26
C ILE A 127 9.88 12.53 3.38
N ALA A 128 8.84 11.72 3.13
CA ALA A 128 8.94 10.54 2.28
C ALA A 128 9.40 10.89 0.86
N LEU A 129 8.82 11.94 0.27
CA LEU A 129 9.21 12.42 -1.06
C LEU A 129 10.66 12.90 -1.10
N ILE A 130 11.11 13.68 -0.10
CA ILE A 130 12.50 14.15 -0.01
C ILE A 130 13.46 12.94 0.08
N LEU A 131 13.15 11.95 0.92
CA LEU A 131 13.98 10.76 1.07
C LEU A 131 14.08 9.97 -0.25
N LEU A 132 12.97 9.80 -0.98
CA LEU A 132 12.96 9.13 -2.28
C LEU A 132 13.76 9.90 -3.34
N VAL A 133 13.57 11.22 -3.43
CA VAL A 133 14.31 12.08 -4.37
C VAL A 133 15.81 12.06 -4.08
N VAL A 134 16.19 12.22 -2.81
CA VAL A 134 17.60 12.17 -2.38
C VAL A 134 18.19 10.81 -2.70
N TYR A 135 17.47 9.73 -2.40
CA TYR A 135 17.93 8.38 -2.69
C TYR A 135 18.07 8.15 -4.22
N PHE A 136 17.10 8.59 -5.01
CA PHE A 136 17.15 8.49 -6.47
C PHE A 136 18.34 9.24 -7.05
N TYR A 137 18.60 10.48 -6.60
CA TYR A 137 19.75 11.27 -7.03
C TYR A 137 21.08 10.60 -6.67
N GLN A 138 21.22 10.13 -5.43
CA GLN A 138 22.42 9.43 -4.96
C GLN A 138 22.65 8.14 -5.73
N SER A 139 21.60 7.34 -5.96
CA SER A 139 21.67 6.10 -6.72
C SER A 139 22.16 6.33 -8.15
N ARG A 140 21.67 7.39 -8.82
CA ARG A 140 22.16 7.77 -10.15
C ARG A 140 23.65 8.12 -10.13
N ARG A 141 24.08 8.91 -9.15
CA ARG A 141 25.47 9.36 -9.01
C ARG A 141 26.41 8.20 -8.72
N GLN A 142 25.96 7.21 -7.96
CA GLN A 142 26.75 6.04 -7.58
C GLN A 142 26.67 4.87 -8.57
N GLY A 143 25.92 5.01 -9.66
CA GLY A 143 25.71 3.94 -10.64
C GLY A 143 24.92 2.75 -10.08
N ILE A 144 23.99 3.00 -9.14
CA ILE A 144 23.09 1.99 -8.60
C ILE A 144 21.89 1.84 -9.54
N TYR A 145 21.59 0.60 -9.91
CA TYR A 145 20.43 0.24 -10.71
C TYR A 145 19.33 -0.25 -9.81
N TRP A 146 18.12 0.25 -10.05
CA TRP A 146 16.89 -0.20 -9.38
C TRP A 146 16.25 -1.25 -10.27
N HIS A 147 16.09 -2.43 -9.73
CA HIS A 147 15.36 -3.51 -10.37
C HIS A 147 13.96 -3.55 -9.76
N ILE A 148 12.98 -3.04 -10.50
CA ILE A 148 11.58 -2.98 -10.07
C ILE A 148 10.86 -4.15 -10.73
N PRO A 149 10.17 -5.01 -9.95
CA PRO A 149 9.38 -6.10 -10.48
C PRO A 149 8.12 -5.52 -11.15
N LEU A 150 8.18 -5.43 -12.49
CA LEU A 150 7.16 -4.72 -13.28
C LEU A 150 5.76 -5.36 -13.13
N GLY A 151 5.70 -6.69 -13.00
CA GLY A 151 4.43 -7.41 -12.88
C GLY A 151 3.66 -6.99 -11.63
N GLU A 152 4.28 -7.05 -10.47
CA GLU A 152 3.71 -6.67 -9.17
C GLU A 152 3.38 -5.18 -9.13
N PHE A 153 4.26 -4.36 -9.69
CA PHE A 153 4.03 -2.92 -9.76
C PHE A 153 2.81 -2.56 -10.63
N LEU A 154 2.67 -3.16 -11.80
CA LEU A 154 1.50 -2.96 -12.65
C LEU A 154 0.23 -3.51 -11.99
N PHE A 155 0.33 -4.65 -11.32
CA PHE A 155 -0.79 -5.24 -10.58
C PHE A 155 -1.29 -4.28 -9.52
N PHE A 156 -0.37 -3.71 -8.72
CA PHE A 156 -0.69 -2.67 -7.74
C PHE A 156 -1.41 -1.47 -8.38
N ILE A 157 -0.87 -0.92 -9.46
CA ILE A 157 -1.46 0.26 -10.13
C ILE A 157 -2.87 -0.06 -10.67
N VAL A 158 -3.03 -1.20 -11.36
CA VAL A 158 -4.31 -1.57 -11.97
C VAL A 158 -5.37 -1.81 -10.91
N THR A 159 -5.07 -2.56 -9.85
CA THR A 159 -6.05 -2.85 -8.80
C THR A 159 -6.39 -1.62 -7.97
N SER A 160 -5.42 -0.72 -7.72
CA SER A 160 -5.69 0.58 -7.07
C SER A 160 -6.59 1.47 -7.92
N ILE A 161 -6.41 1.50 -9.25
CA ILE A 161 -7.29 2.25 -10.15
C ILE A 161 -8.70 1.64 -10.16
N LEU A 162 -8.80 0.31 -10.19
CA LEU A 162 -10.09 -0.37 -10.16
C LEU A 162 -10.86 -0.06 -8.88
N SER A 163 -10.20 -0.14 -7.70
CA SER A 163 -10.81 0.22 -6.43
C SER A 163 -11.28 1.68 -6.45
N GLN A 164 -10.37 2.63 -6.52
CA GLN A 164 -10.62 4.05 -6.28
C GLN A 164 -11.36 4.78 -7.41
N CYS A 165 -11.18 4.37 -8.66
CA CYS A 165 -11.78 5.06 -9.81
C CYS A 165 -13.01 4.37 -10.37
N VAL A 166 -13.10 3.04 -10.24
CA VAL A 166 -14.21 2.28 -10.85
C VAL A 166 -15.27 1.96 -9.82
N PHE A 167 -14.90 1.32 -8.71
CA PHE A 167 -15.86 0.83 -7.71
C PHE A 167 -16.27 1.92 -6.72
N ASP A 168 -15.35 2.64 -6.10
CA ASP A 168 -15.64 3.74 -5.17
C ASP A 168 -16.51 4.83 -5.84
N ARG A 169 -16.14 5.24 -7.07
CA ARG A 169 -16.91 6.25 -7.80
C ARG A 169 -18.17 5.72 -8.49
N GLY A 170 -18.43 4.43 -8.43
CA GLY A 170 -19.60 3.80 -9.04
C GLY A 170 -19.65 3.95 -10.56
N LEU A 171 -18.49 4.02 -11.27
CA LEU A 171 -18.46 4.06 -12.74
C LEU A 171 -19.05 2.79 -13.35
N VAL A 172 -18.88 1.66 -12.65
CA VAL A 172 -19.56 0.40 -12.96
C VAL A 172 -20.33 0.01 -11.71
N GLN A 173 -21.62 -0.30 -11.86
CA GLN A 173 -22.48 -0.63 -10.74
C GLN A 173 -22.84 -2.13 -10.76
N PHE A 174 -22.40 -2.84 -9.75
CA PHE A 174 -22.78 -4.22 -9.46
C PHE A 174 -23.77 -4.30 -8.27
N GLY A 175 -24.55 -3.25 -8.05
CA GLY A 175 -25.48 -3.15 -6.92
C GLY A 175 -24.74 -3.14 -5.58
N ASN A 176 -25.17 -4.00 -4.67
CA ASN A 176 -24.60 -4.07 -3.31
C ASN A 176 -23.18 -4.64 -3.26
N TYR A 177 -22.65 -5.16 -4.37
CA TYR A 177 -21.30 -5.76 -4.40
C TYR A 177 -20.20 -4.75 -4.63
N ASN A 178 -20.52 -3.49 -4.98
CA ASN A 178 -19.49 -2.49 -5.30
C ASN A 178 -18.50 -2.28 -4.17
N GLN A 179 -18.98 -2.12 -2.94
CA GLN A 179 -18.15 -1.91 -1.76
C GLN A 179 -17.26 -3.14 -1.48
N LEU A 180 -17.81 -4.37 -1.59
CA LEU A 180 -17.01 -5.59 -1.44
C LEU A 180 -15.95 -5.75 -2.54
N LEU A 181 -16.26 -5.33 -3.78
CA LEU A 181 -15.30 -5.34 -4.90
C LEU A 181 -14.21 -4.29 -4.70
N GLU A 182 -14.56 -3.11 -4.19
CA GLU A 182 -13.63 -2.04 -3.83
C GLU A 182 -12.61 -2.55 -2.82
N GLU A 183 -13.05 -3.01 -1.66
CA GLU A 183 -12.22 -3.55 -0.60
C GLU A 183 -11.34 -4.72 -1.07
N SER A 184 -11.93 -5.63 -1.86
CA SER A 184 -11.18 -6.76 -2.42
C SER A 184 -10.06 -6.30 -3.36
N CYS A 185 -10.31 -5.28 -4.17
CA CYS A 185 -9.28 -4.69 -5.03
C CYS A 185 -8.21 -3.95 -4.22
N GLU A 186 -8.55 -3.29 -3.11
CA GLU A 186 -7.59 -2.67 -2.20
C GLU A 186 -6.69 -3.70 -1.53
N ILE A 187 -7.25 -4.77 -0.99
CA ILE A 187 -6.49 -5.89 -0.42
C ILE A 187 -5.47 -6.43 -1.43
N ILE A 188 -5.91 -6.68 -2.68
CA ILE A 188 -5.02 -7.18 -3.74
C ILE A 188 -3.93 -6.15 -4.05
N ALA A 189 -4.28 -4.86 -4.12
CA ALA A 189 -3.31 -3.78 -4.34
C ALA A 189 -2.26 -3.75 -3.24
N TYR A 190 -2.66 -3.86 -1.97
CA TYR A 190 -1.71 -3.84 -0.85
C TYR A 190 -0.82 -5.07 -0.80
N ILE A 191 -1.35 -6.25 -1.10
CA ILE A 191 -0.52 -7.47 -1.25
C ILE A 191 0.50 -7.26 -2.39
N ALA A 192 0.07 -6.72 -3.54
CA ALA A 192 0.97 -6.45 -4.66
C ALA A 192 2.07 -5.44 -4.31
N LEU A 193 1.72 -4.37 -3.56
CA LEU A 193 2.67 -3.38 -3.06
C LEU A 193 3.71 -4.01 -2.11
N VAL A 194 3.26 -4.88 -1.20
CA VAL A 194 4.13 -5.61 -0.27
C VAL A 194 5.06 -6.55 -1.02
N CYS A 195 4.55 -7.31 -1.99
CA CYS A 195 5.36 -8.16 -2.85
C CYS A 195 6.39 -7.35 -3.65
N CYS A 196 5.95 -6.23 -4.24
CA CYS A 196 6.83 -5.32 -4.96
C CYS A 196 7.97 -4.78 -4.05
N THR A 197 7.64 -4.38 -2.82
CA THR A 197 8.62 -3.90 -1.83
C THR A 197 9.61 -5.00 -1.43
N TYR A 198 9.14 -6.25 -1.34
CA TYR A 198 9.99 -7.39 -1.03
C TYR A 198 10.96 -7.72 -2.18
N ASP A 199 10.48 -7.69 -3.43
CA ASP A 199 11.23 -8.12 -4.61
C ASP A 199 12.10 -7.01 -5.23
N ILE A 200 11.87 -5.74 -4.86
CA ILE A 200 12.71 -4.64 -5.31
C ILE A 200 14.15 -4.85 -4.85
N SER A 201 15.09 -4.68 -5.77
CA SER A 201 16.51 -4.86 -5.47
C SER A 201 17.37 -3.76 -6.07
N PHE A 202 18.48 -3.48 -5.40
CA PHE A 202 19.43 -2.43 -5.76
C PHE A 202 20.78 -3.06 -6.04
N LYS A 203 21.30 -2.91 -7.26
CA LYS A 203 22.60 -3.48 -7.69
C LYS A 203 23.56 -2.37 -8.08
N ARG A 204 24.78 -2.41 -7.55
CA ARG A 204 25.85 -1.51 -7.94
C ARG A 204 26.52 -2.04 -9.22
N ARG A 205 26.82 -1.17 -10.17
CA ARG A 205 27.62 -1.53 -11.34
C ARG A 205 29.06 -1.77 -10.89
N TYR A 206 29.51 -3.03 -10.93
CA TYR A 206 30.94 -3.32 -10.80
C TYR A 206 31.64 -2.84 -12.08
N ILE A 207 32.40 -1.77 -11.99
CA ILE A 207 33.33 -1.40 -13.06
C ILE A 207 34.47 -2.40 -12.95
N HIS A 208 34.49 -3.40 -13.82
CA HIS A 208 35.71 -4.20 -14.03
C HIS A 208 36.75 -3.24 -14.58
N ILE A 209 37.61 -2.69 -13.73
CA ILE A 209 38.85 -2.06 -14.13
C ILE A 209 39.72 -3.24 -14.60
N ARG A 210 39.82 -3.45 -15.92
CA ARG A 210 40.87 -4.29 -16.50
C ARG A 210 42.16 -3.47 -16.35
N TYR A 211 43.04 -3.92 -15.47
CA TYR A 211 44.42 -3.53 -15.46
C TYR A 211 45.15 -4.22 -16.60
#